data_b9dd08032b16e8eb604b48b4c3a8b57b
#
_entry.id   b9dd08032b16e8eb604b48b4c3a8b57b
#
_cell.length_a   1.000
_cell.length_b   1.000
_cell.length_c   1.000
_cell.angle_alpha   90.00
_cell.angle_beta   90.00
_cell.angle_gamma   90.00
#
_symmetry.space_group_name_H-M   'P 1'
#
loop_
_entity.id
_entity.type
_entity.pdbx_description
1 polymer ?
#
loop_
_entity_poly.entity_id
_entity_poly.type
_entity_poly.pdbx_seq_one_letter_code
_entity_poly.pdbx_strand_id
1 'polypeptide(L)'
;MKFRVAREDFAESVAWVARSLPSRPPVPVLGGVLLVADEDGLTVSGFDYEVSAQMRVAAEVAGPGRVLVSGKLLADITKALSNKPVDVSVDGTRVLIQCGSAKFSLPTMPVEDYPQLPEVPQSSGKLAVEVFGEAVGQVAVAAGRDDTLPMLTGIRVEIEGPQVVLAATDRFRLAVRHIQWQPARTDIETAVLIPARTLSEAAKTLGASDQPVQLSLGSGAGADGLLGIVNGGRRTTTRLLDAEFPKFRQLLPKEHTSLATLAVASLTEAIKRVALVAERGAQVRLEFSGEGLLLSAGGDEAGRAEEWLTADFRGEPLTIAFNPGYLIDGLSALRSERVTFGFTTPSRPAVLLPARAEEPEPLDSGAYPALESDYIYLLMPVRLPG
;
A
#
# COMPACT_ATOMS: atom_id res chain seq x y z
N MET A 1 25.34 -22.43 17.84
CA MET A 1 23.88 -22.18 17.70
C MET A 1 23.20 -23.48 17.31
N LYS A 2 22.11 -23.86 18.00
CA LYS A 2 21.31 -25.05 17.66
C LYS A 2 19.86 -24.86 18.11
N PHE A 3 18.90 -25.07 17.21
CA PHE A 3 17.46 -24.95 17.51
C PHE A 3 16.63 -25.89 16.62
N ARG A 4 15.38 -26.14 17.08
CA ARG A 4 14.32 -26.84 16.35
C ARG A 4 13.11 -25.93 16.23
N VAL A 5 12.52 -25.86 15.04
CA VAL A 5 11.39 -24.99 14.72
C VAL A 5 10.36 -25.74 13.86
N ALA A 6 9.09 -25.37 13.98
CA ALA A 6 8.06 -25.88 13.08
C ALA A 6 8.34 -25.39 11.66
N ARG A 7 8.18 -26.28 10.67
CA ARG A 7 8.48 -25.95 9.25
C ARG A 7 7.65 -24.77 8.76
N GLU A 8 6.37 -24.71 9.10
CA GLU A 8 5.46 -23.65 8.65
C GLU A 8 5.90 -22.29 9.18
N ASP A 9 6.18 -22.18 10.47
CA ASP A 9 6.62 -20.95 11.12
C ASP A 9 7.96 -20.47 10.57
N PHE A 10 8.89 -21.40 10.33
CA PHE A 10 10.19 -21.09 9.76
C PHE A 10 10.06 -20.62 8.31
N ALA A 11 9.32 -21.33 7.48
CA ALA A 11 9.11 -20.97 6.09
C ALA A 11 8.38 -19.62 5.94
N GLU A 12 7.36 -19.39 6.77
CA GLU A 12 6.61 -18.13 6.77
C GLU A 12 7.49 -16.95 7.19
N SER A 13 8.22 -17.08 8.30
CA SER A 13 9.08 -16.00 8.81
C SER A 13 10.20 -15.65 7.83
N VAL A 14 10.86 -16.64 7.26
CA VAL A 14 11.92 -16.43 6.26
C VAL A 14 11.35 -15.81 4.99
N ALA A 15 10.23 -16.32 4.47
CA ALA A 15 9.59 -15.77 3.26
C ALA A 15 9.12 -14.34 3.47
N TRP A 16 8.57 -14.03 4.64
CA TRP A 16 8.11 -12.69 4.96
C TRP A 16 9.28 -11.70 5.05
N VAL A 17 10.34 -12.04 5.77
CA VAL A 17 11.54 -11.20 5.88
C VAL A 17 12.23 -11.04 4.52
N ALA A 18 12.33 -12.11 3.74
CA ALA A 18 13.00 -12.09 2.44
C ALA A 18 12.36 -11.11 1.42
N ARG A 19 11.08 -10.77 1.58
CA ARG A 19 10.41 -9.76 0.74
C ARG A 19 10.95 -8.35 0.92
N SER A 20 11.49 -8.04 2.10
CA SER A 20 12.09 -6.73 2.40
C SER A 20 13.55 -6.62 1.95
N LEU A 21 14.18 -7.73 1.56
CA LEU A 21 15.57 -7.71 1.13
C LEU A 21 15.73 -7.04 -0.24
N PRO A 22 16.80 -6.26 -0.45
CA PRO A 22 17.05 -5.64 -1.73
C PRO A 22 17.37 -6.69 -2.80
N SER A 23 16.79 -6.53 -3.99
CA SER A 23 17.03 -7.44 -5.13
C SER A 23 18.47 -7.35 -5.64
N ARG A 24 19.13 -6.21 -5.45
CA ARG A 24 20.53 -5.93 -5.76
C ARG A 24 21.16 -5.22 -4.57
N PRO A 25 21.62 -5.98 -3.55
CA PRO A 25 22.16 -5.37 -2.35
C PRO A 25 23.46 -4.59 -2.68
N PRO A 26 23.59 -3.34 -2.20
CA PRO A 26 24.81 -2.56 -2.40
C PRO A 26 26.01 -3.18 -1.69
N VAL A 27 25.75 -3.91 -0.61
CA VAL A 27 26.74 -4.71 0.13
C VAL A 27 26.18 -6.12 0.27
N PRO A 28 26.95 -7.19 -0.03
CA PRO A 28 26.46 -8.56 -0.06
C PRO A 28 25.72 -9.01 1.21
N VAL A 29 26.16 -8.58 2.40
CA VAL A 29 25.53 -8.94 3.68
C VAL A 29 24.06 -8.50 3.80
N LEU A 30 23.65 -7.44 3.10
CA LEU A 30 22.26 -6.97 3.08
C LEU A 30 21.32 -7.89 2.29
N GLY A 31 21.85 -8.80 1.49
CA GLY A 31 21.09 -9.90 0.88
C GLY A 31 20.90 -11.08 1.83
N GLY A 32 21.42 -11.00 3.05
CA GLY A 32 21.34 -12.01 4.08
C GLY A 32 20.11 -11.88 4.96
N VAL A 33 19.69 -13.01 5.52
CA VAL A 33 18.75 -13.09 6.64
C VAL A 33 19.53 -13.44 7.88
N LEU A 34 19.35 -12.62 8.92
CA LEU A 34 19.93 -12.83 10.25
C LEU A 34 18.99 -13.73 11.06
N LEU A 35 19.51 -14.85 11.54
CA LEU A 35 18.84 -15.75 12.46
C LEU A 35 19.46 -15.55 13.84
N VAL A 36 18.63 -15.23 14.83
CA VAL A 36 19.00 -15.10 16.25
C VAL A 36 18.17 -16.08 17.07
N ALA A 37 18.83 -17.03 17.69
CA ALA A 37 18.19 -17.97 18.63
C ALA A 37 18.58 -17.60 20.06
N ASP A 38 17.58 -17.41 20.92
CA ASP A 38 17.71 -17.05 22.31
C ASP A 38 16.69 -17.83 23.19
N GLU A 39 16.59 -17.49 24.48
CA GLU A 39 15.67 -18.13 25.43
C GLU A 39 14.20 -18.00 25.02
N ASP A 40 13.85 -16.97 24.26
CA ASP A 40 12.48 -16.67 23.84
C ASP A 40 12.11 -17.29 22.47
N GLY A 41 13.05 -17.95 21.77
CA GLY A 41 12.81 -18.61 20.49
C GLY A 41 13.74 -18.15 19.36
N LEU A 42 13.22 -18.12 18.15
CA LEU A 42 13.96 -17.73 16.95
C LEU A 42 13.45 -16.38 16.43
N THR A 43 14.35 -15.43 16.26
CA THR A 43 14.09 -14.17 15.54
C THR A 43 14.74 -14.24 14.17
N VAL A 44 13.94 -14.01 13.11
CA VAL A 44 14.37 -13.91 11.72
C VAL A 44 14.33 -12.45 11.32
N SER A 45 15.43 -11.90 10.80
CA SER A 45 15.54 -10.46 10.53
C SER A 45 16.19 -10.19 9.17
N GLY A 46 15.76 -9.08 8.55
CA GLY A 46 16.36 -8.49 7.35
C GLY A 46 16.45 -6.98 7.48
N PHE A 47 17.44 -6.36 6.86
CA PHE A 47 17.62 -4.90 6.88
C PHE A 47 18.39 -4.42 5.66
N ASP A 48 17.96 -3.30 5.06
CA ASP A 48 18.60 -2.69 3.89
C ASP A 48 19.04 -1.23 4.11
N TYR A 49 19.17 -0.80 5.35
CA TYR A 49 19.40 0.58 5.86
C TYR A 49 18.14 1.46 5.87
N GLU A 50 17.15 1.21 5.02
CA GLU A 50 15.91 1.99 4.97
C GLU A 50 14.76 1.27 5.67
N VAL A 51 14.66 -0.04 5.43
CA VAL A 51 13.58 -0.89 5.95
C VAL A 51 14.17 -2.07 6.70
N SER A 52 13.70 -2.30 7.92
CA SER A 52 13.93 -3.55 8.64
C SER A 52 12.65 -4.37 8.74
N ALA A 53 12.81 -5.69 8.68
CA ALA A 53 11.74 -6.64 8.94
C ALA A 53 12.23 -7.68 9.93
N GLN A 54 11.48 -7.92 11.00
CA GLN A 54 11.78 -8.91 12.02
C GLN A 54 10.54 -9.72 12.33
N MET A 55 10.68 -11.03 12.39
CA MET A 55 9.61 -11.92 12.83
C MET A 55 10.15 -12.89 13.87
N ARG A 56 9.46 -12.96 15.02
CA ARG A 56 9.76 -13.91 16.08
C ARG A 56 8.81 -15.10 15.96
N VAL A 57 9.38 -16.28 16.04
CA VAL A 57 8.65 -17.55 16.02
C VAL A 57 9.11 -18.45 17.18
N ALA A 58 8.20 -19.30 17.63
CA ALA A 58 8.51 -20.28 18.66
C ALA A 58 9.53 -21.29 18.15
N ALA A 59 10.55 -21.56 18.94
CA ALA A 59 11.57 -22.57 18.66
C ALA A 59 12.12 -23.17 19.93
N GLU A 60 12.50 -24.45 19.87
CA GLU A 60 13.23 -25.11 20.94
C GLU A 60 14.73 -24.82 20.75
N VAL A 61 15.31 -23.98 21.61
CA VAL A 61 16.69 -23.55 21.49
C VAL A 61 17.57 -24.36 22.44
N ALA A 62 18.40 -25.24 21.88
CA ALA A 62 19.39 -26.03 22.60
C ALA A 62 20.74 -25.32 22.75
N GLY A 63 21.03 -24.32 21.90
CA GLY A 63 22.24 -23.50 21.95
C GLY A 63 21.96 -22.14 21.35
N PRO A 64 21.99 -21.05 22.15
CA PRO A 64 21.77 -19.70 21.65
C PRO A 64 22.88 -19.27 20.68
N GLY A 65 22.60 -18.23 19.89
CA GLY A 65 23.59 -17.67 18.97
C GLY A 65 22.94 -16.92 17.83
N ARG A 66 23.78 -16.42 16.92
CA ARG A 66 23.35 -15.70 15.74
C ARG A 66 24.13 -16.12 14.51
N VAL A 67 23.48 -16.11 13.35
CA VAL A 67 24.12 -16.44 12.07
C VAL A 67 23.44 -15.70 10.94
N LEU A 68 24.24 -15.30 9.94
CA LEU A 68 23.78 -14.65 8.72
C LEU A 68 23.92 -15.61 7.55
N VAL A 69 22.85 -15.78 6.77
CA VAL A 69 22.82 -16.66 5.59
C VAL A 69 22.14 -15.99 4.43
N SER A 70 22.39 -16.43 3.19
CA SER A 70 21.70 -15.93 2.00
C SER A 70 20.18 -16.03 2.17
N GLY A 71 19.50 -14.89 2.17
CA GLY A 71 18.05 -14.83 2.37
C GLY A 71 17.26 -15.48 1.26
N LYS A 72 17.67 -15.29 0.00
CA LYS A 72 17.04 -15.92 -1.16
C LYS A 72 17.16 -17.44 -1.09
N LEU A 73 18.37 -17.96 -0.86
CA LEU A 73 18.58 -19.40 -0.80
C LEU A 73 17.85 -20.05 0.38
N LEU A 74 17.86 -19.39 1.55
CA LEU A 74 17.10 -19.88 2.71
C LEU A 74 15.60 -19.91 2.45
N ALA A 75 15.04 -18.87 1.80
CA ALA A 75 13.63 -18.82 1.44
C ALA A 75 13.24 -19.94 0.45
N ASP A 76 14.07 -20.19 -0.55
CA ASP A 76 13.84 -21.27 -1.52
C ASP A 76 13.88 -22.65 -0.84
N ILE A 77 14.83 -22.86 0.06
CA ILE A 77 14.95 -24.12 0.82
C ILE A 77 13.74 -24.30 1.74
N THR A 78 13.43 -23.34 2.60
CA THR A 78 12.35 -23.47 3.59
C THR A 78 10.98 -23.69 2.94
N LYS A 79 10.76 -23.09 1.78
CA LYS A 79 9.55 -23.29 0.97
C LYS A 79 9.44 -24.75 0.45
N ALA A 80 10.57 -25.38 0.12
CA ALA A 80 10.63 -26.73 -0.47
C ALA A 80 10.64 -27.84 0.57
N LEU A 81 10.84 -27.55 1.87
CA LEU A 81 10.90 -28.55 2.93
C LEU A 81 9.54 -29.27 3.09
N SER A 82 9.59 -30.54 3.45
CA SER A 82 8.40 -31.34 3.84
C SER A 82 7.84 -30.83 5.18
N ASN A 83 6.56 -31.12 5.45
CA ASN A 83 5.90 -30.70 6.70
C ASN A 83 6.36 -31.56 7.89
N LYS A 84 7.61 -31.34 8.33
CA LYS A 84 8.24 -31.98 9.50
C LYS A 84 9.05 -30.92 10.24
N PRO A 85 9.32 -31.09 11.54
CA PRO A 85 10.19 -30.20 12.29
C PRO A 85 11.54 -30.00 11.61
N VAL A 86 12.06 -28.81 11.70
CA VAL A 86 13.34 -28.42 11.09
C VAL A 86 14.37 -28.23 12.18
N ASP A 87 15.43 -29.01 12.13
CA ASP A 87 16.60 -28.84 12.98
C ASP A 87 17.65 -27.99 12.27
N VAL A 88 18.12 -26.95 12.95
CA VAL A 88 19.14 -26.04 12.43
C VAL A 88 20.30 -25.99 13.41
N SER A 89 21.50 -26.13 12.88
CA SER A 89 22.74 -25.98 13.68
C SER A 89 23.82 -25.26 12.88
N VAL A 90 24.74 -24.61 13.58
CA VAL A 90 25.92 -23.96 13.00
C VAL A 90 27.15 -24.77 13.33
N ASP A 91 27.91 -25.14 12.28
CA ASP A 91 29.20 -25.84 12.40
C ASP A 91 30.25 -25.07 11.58
N GLY A 92 31.18 -24.42 12.28
CA GLY A 92 32.17 -23.53 11.69
C GLY A 92 31.54 -22.43 10.84
N THR A 93 31.83 -22.42 9.55
CA THR A 93 31.31 -21.46 8.58
C THR A 93 30.08 -21.96 7.80
N ARG A 94 29.37 -22.94 8.32
CA ARG A 94 28.22 -23.55 7.66
C ARG A 94 27.03 -23.66 8.57
N VAL A 95 25.86 -23.39 8.00
CA VAL A 95 24.55 -23.69 8.61
C VAL A 95 24.06 -25.01 8.05
N LEU A 96 23.77 -25.93 8.95
CA LEU A 96 23.21 -27.24 8.63
C LEU A 96 21.71 -27.21 8.92
N ILE A 97 20.90 -27.56 7.93
CA ILE A 97 19.44 -27.63 8.03
C ILE A 97 19.02 -29.07 7.75
N GLN A 98 18.28 -29.67 8.66
CA GLN A 98 17.74 -31.01 8.52
C GLN A 98 16.22 -31.00 8.69
N CYS A 99 15.49 -31.60 7.74
CA CYS A 99 14.06 -31.81 7.79
C CYS A 99 13.73 -33.21 7.30
N GLY A 100 13.38 -34.11 8.20
CA GLY A 100 13.25 -35.54 7.89
C GLY A 100 14.56 -36.10 7.33
N SER A 101 14.52 -36.64 6.11
CA SER A 101 15.70 -37.17 5.41
C SER A 101 16.48 -36.10 4.61
N ALA A 102 15.89 -34.91 4.40
CA ALA A 102 16.54 -33.85 3.66
C ALA A 102 17.59 -33.13 4.52
N LYS A 103 18.77 -32.91 3.95
CA LYS A 103 19.88 -32.22 4.61
C LYS A 103 20.46 -31.16 3.68
N PHE A 104 20.60 -29.96 4.20
CA PHE A 104 21.22 -28.83 3.49
C PHE A 104 22.39 -28.29 4.30
N SER A 105 23.39 -27.78 3.61
CA SER A 105 24.56 -27.13 4.19
C SER A 105 24.83 -25.84 3.44
N LEU A 106 24.61 -24.70 4.08
CA LEU A 106 24.76 -23.37 3.50
C LEU A 106 26.00 -22.70 4.08
N PRO A 107 26.77 -21.93 3.28
CA PRO A 107 27.83 -21.09 3.80
C PRO A 107 27.21 -19.95 4.62
N THR A 108 27.85 -19.57 5.71
CA THR A 108 27.53 -18.36 6.48
C THR A 108 28.08 -17.13 5.78
N MET A 109 27.46 -15.99 6.04
CA MET A 109 27.98 -14.65 5.70
C MET A 109 28.57 -14.01 6.96
N PRO A 110 29.51 -13.03 6.82
CA PRO A 110 30.10 -12.35 7.97
C PRO A 110 29.03 -11.61 8.78
N VAL A 111 28.67 -12.11 9.94
CA VAL A 111 27.64 -11.52 10.79
C VAL A 111 28.13 -10.23 11.47
N GLU A 112 29.42 -10.05 11.58
CA GLU A 112 30.08 -8.86 12.11
C GLU A 112 29.87 -7.63 11.22
N ASP A 113 29.78 -7.87 9.90
CA ASP A 113 29.56 -6.81 8.91
C ASP A 113 28.07 -6.45 8.74
N TYR A 114 27.16 -7.20 9.39
CA TYR A 114 25.74 -6.93 9.31
C TYR A 114 25.37 -5.72 10.19
N PRO A 115 24.69 -4.71 9.63
CA PRO A 115 24.37 -3.50 10.38
C PRO A 115 23.40 -3.79 11.54
N GLN A 116 23.54 -2.99 12.60
CA GLN A 116 22.59 -3.06 13.72
C GLN A 116 21.21 -2.60 13.24
N LEU A 117 20.20 -3.42 13.51
CA LEU A 117 18.82 -3.07 13.18
C LEU A 117 18.33 -1.93 14.07
N PRO A 118 17.53 -1.01 13.54
CA PRO A 118 16.92 0.04 14.34
C PRO A 118 15.92 -0.55 15.35
N GLU A 119 15.87 0.05 16.52
CA GLU A 119 14.87 -0.29 17.53
C GLU A 119 13.52 0.30 17.13
N VAL A 120 12.44 -0.45 17.37
CA VAL A 120 11.08 0.06 17.18
C VAL A 120 10.80 1.13 18.21
N PRO A 121 10.40 2.35 17.83
CA PRO A 121 10.05 3.39 18.79
C PRO A 121 8.88 2.99 19.70
N GLN A 122 8.62 3.76 20.75
CA GLN A 122 7.44 3.55 21.58
C GLN A 122 6.16 3.69 20.75
N SER A 123 5.14 2.90 21.08
CA SER A 123 3.86 2.93 20.40
C SER A 123 3.21 4.32 20.48
N SER A 124 2.88 4.88 19.35
CA SER A 124 2.14 6.15 19.23
C SER A 124 0.62 5.92 19.24
N GLY A 125 0.19 4.72 18.88
CA GLY A 125 -1.21 4.32 18.86
C GLY A 125 -1.44 3.01 18.13
N LYS A 126 -2.69 2.59 18.08
CA LYS A 126 -3.10 1.33 17.45
C LYS A 126 -4.42 1.46 16.71
N LEU A 127 -4.62 0.56 15.73
CA LEU A 127 -5.85 0.47 14.96
C LEU A 127 -6.13 -0.97 14.54
N ALA A 128 -7.38 -1.25 14.16
CA ALA A 128 -7.76 -2.58 13.68
C ALA A 128 -7.01 -2.93 12.38
N VAL A 129 -6.70 -4.21 12.18
CA VAL A 129 -5.98 -4.73 11.02
C VAL A 129 -6.71 -4.39 9.72
N GLU A 130 -8.02 -4.58 9.72
CA GLU A 130 -8.89 -4.31 8.56
C GLU A 130 -8.86 -2.83 8.18
N VAL A 131 -8.96 -1.93 9.18
CA VAL A 131 -8.93 -0.49 8.97
C VAL A 131 -7.60 -0.05 8.38
N PHE A 132 -6.48 -0.55 8.92
CA PHE A 132 -5.16 -0.26 8.40
C PHE A 132 -4.98 -0.78 6.97
N GLY A 133 -5.30 -2.05 6.73
CA GLY A 133 -5.17 -2.70 5.44
C GLY A 133 -6.01 -2.02 4.35
N GLU A 134 -7.26 -1.67 4.69
CA GLU A 134 -8.16 -0.97 3.79
C GLU A 134 -7.66 0.44 3.47
N ALA A 135 -7.36 1.24 4.49
CA ALA A 135 -6.94 2.63 4.30
C ALA A 135 -5.65 2.74 3.48
N VAL A 136 -4.64 1.92 3.81
CA VAL A 136 -3.39 1.87 3.03
C VAL A 136 -3.65 1.42 1.59
N GLY A 137 -4.44 0.36 1.40
CA GLY A 137 -4.77 -0.15 0.06
C GLY A 137 -5.49 0.88 -0.80
N GLN A 138 -6.43 1.63 -0.22
CA GLN A 138 -7.19 2.67 -0.92
C GLN A 138 -6.32 3.86 -1.34
N VAL A 139 -5.34 4.25 -0.51
CA VAL A 139 -4.52 5.43 -0.76
C VAL A 139 -3.30 5.11 -1.63
N ALA A 140 -2.68 3.97 -1.42
CA ALA A 140 -1.45 3.58 -2.12
C ALA A 140 -1.59 3.51 -3.65
N VAL A 141 -2.80 3.31 -4.18
CA VAL A 141 -3.04 3.28 -5.64
C VAL A 141 -2.69 4.59 -6.32
N ALA A 142 -2.74 5.71 -5.59
CA ALA A 142 -2.42 7.05 -6.11
C ALA A 142 -0.96 7.45 -5.91
N ALA A 143 -0.15 6.67 -5.20
CA ALA A 143 1.27 6.98 -5.02
C ALA A 143 2.06 6.82 -6.32
N GLY A 144 2.99 7.73 -6.56
CA GLY A 144 3.92 7.67 -7.67
C GLY A 144 4.92 6.53 -7.56
N ARG A 145 5.53 6.16 -8.69
CA ARG A 145 6.57 5.12 -8.77
C ARG A 145 7.91 5.65 -9.25
N ASP A 146 8.00 6.93 -9.48
CA ASP A 146 9.21 7.59 -9.96
C ASP A 146 10.04 8.08 -8.75
N ASP A 147 11.11 7.37 -8.46
CA ASP A 147 12.01 7.66 -7.33
C ASP A 147 12.73 9.02 -7.47
N THR A 148 12.71 9.64 -8.65
CA THR A 148 13.23 11.00 -8.83
C THR A 148 12.33 12.08 -8.23
N LEU A 149 11.10 11.70 -7.85
CA LEU A 149 10.11 12.56 -7.21
C LEU A 149 9.67 11.96 -5.86
N PRO A 150 10.55 11.91 -4.87
CA PRO A 150 10.31 11.18 -3.62
C PRO A 150 9.06 11.64 -2.87
N MET A 151 8.67 12.94 -2.97
CA MET A 151 7.44 13.46 -2.38
C MET A 151 6.18 12.78 -2.90
N LEU A 152 6.22 12.20 -4.10
CA LEU A 152 5.08 11.52 -4.72
C LEU A 152 5.09 10.00 -4.49
N THR A 153 6.22 9.43 -4.06
CA THR A 153 6.31 7.97 -3.79
C THR A 153 5.82 7.60 -2.39
N GLY A 154 5.48 8.59 -1.58
CA GLY A 154 5.02 8.41 -0.20
C GLY A 154 3.52 8.55 -0.02
N ILE A 155 3.06 8.03 1.12
CA ILE A 155 1.75 8.32 1.69
C ILE A 155 1.98 9.36 2.80
N ARG A 156 1.34 10.51 2.65
CA ARG A 156 1.24 11.53 3.69
C ARG A 156 0.28 11.02 4.75
N VAL A 157 0.71 10.99 5.99
CA VAL A 157 -0.12 10.64 7.15
C VAL A 157 -0.14 11.82 8.10
N GLU A 158 -1.31 12.39 8.31
CA GLU A 158 -1.56 13.49 9.24
C GLU A 158 -2.36 12.96 10.41
N ILE A 159 -1.90 13.21 11.61
CA ILE A 159 -2.49 12.74 12.86
C ILE A 159 -2.86 13.94 13.71
N GLU A 160 -4.11 14.00 14.14
CA GLU A 160 -4.63 14.99 15.09
C GLU A 160 -5.51 14.26 16.11
N GLY A 161 -4.93 13.96 17.28
CA GLY A 161 -5.57 13.12 18.29
C GLY A 161 -6.03 11.79 17.72
N PRO A 162 -7.34 11.46 17.79
CA PRO A 162 -7.90 10.20 17.26
C PRO A 162 -8.12 10.22 15.73
N GLN A 163 -7.97 11.35 15.08
CA GLN A 163 -8.18 11.50 13.64
C GLN A 163 -6.87 11.24 12.90
N VAL A 164 -6.95 10.46 11.81
CA VAL A 164 -5.83 10.22 10.91
C VAL A 164 -6.28 10.42 9.47
N VAL A 165 -5.53 11.20 8.71
CA VAL A 165 -5.75 11.42 7.28
C VAL A 165 -4.57 10.85 6.52
N LEU A 166 -4.84 9.94 5.59
CA LEU A 166 -3.87 9.43 4.65
C LEU A 166 -4.11 10.06 3.28
N ALA A 167 -3.04 10.49 2.60
CA ALA A 167 -3.12 11.03 1.26
C ALA A 167 -1.93 10.58 0.40
N ALA A 168 -2.17 10.27 -0.87
CA ALA A 168 -1.13 10.02 -1.87
C ALA A 168 -1.53 10.60 -3.22
N THR A 169 -0.54 11.03 -4.00
CA THR A 169 -0.74 11.60 -5.34
C THR A 169 0.47 11.34 -6.23
N ASP A 170 0.22 11.22 -7.55
CA ASP A 170 1.26 11.15 -8.58
C ASP A 170 1.15 12.31 -9.61
N ARG A 171 0.44 13.38 -9.26
CA ARG A 171 0.07 14.56 -10.08
C ARG A 171 -1.13 14.33 -11.01
N PHE A 172 -1.45 13.09 -11.35
CA PHE A 172 -2.57 12.73 -12.23
C PHE A 172 -3.80 12.28 -11.46
N ARG A 173 -3.59 11.86 -10.23
CA ARG A 173 -4.62 11.38 -9.31
C ARG A 173 -4.24 11.68 -7.87
N LEU A 174 -5.23 11.74 -7.01
CA LEU A 174 -5.06 11.92 -5.56
C LEU A 174 -6.07 10.99 -4.86
N ALA A 175 -5.61 10.27 -3.87
CA ALA A 175 -6.47 9.52 -2.97
C ALA A 175 -6.33 10.07 -1.55
N VAL A 176 -7.47 10.28 -0.87
CA VAL A 176 -7.51 10.76 0.52
C VAL A 176 -8.43 9.85 1.31
N ARG A 177 -7.97 9.38 2.47
CA ARG A 177 -8.75 8.52 3.39
C ARG A 177 -8.69 9.08 4.80
N HIS A 178 -9.84 9.27 5.41
CA HIS A 178 -10.01 9.63 6.82
C HIS A 178 -10.33 8.37 7.62
N ILE A 179 -9.60 8.14 8.70
CA ILE A 179 -9.84 7.04 9.63
C ILE A 179 -9.73 7.52 11.06
N GLN A 180 -10.21 6.70 11.98
CA GLN A 180 -9.97 6.88 13.41
C GLN A 180 -9.05 5.78 13.93
N TRP A 181 -8.23 6.12 14.89
CA TRP A 181 -7.36 5.19 15.59
C TRP A 181 -7.42 5.42 17.11
N GLN A 182 -6.74 4.57 17.86
CA GLN A 182 -6.61 4.73 19.29
C GLN A 182 -5.20 5.25 19.60
N PRO A 183 -5.03 6.58 19.78
CA PRO A 183 -3.72 7.15 20.08
C PRO A 183 -3.28 6.76 21.49
N ALA A 184 -1.97 6.60 21.71
CA ALA A 184 -1.38 6.41 23.04
C ALA A 184 -1.47 7.68 23.88
N ARG A 185 -1.52 8.86 23.22
CA ARG A 185 -1.71 10.18 23.81
C ARG A 185 -2.72 10.97 22.98
N THR A 186 -3.69 11.57 23.64
CA THR A 186 -4.78 12.31 22.96
C THR A 186 -4.34 13.65 22.37
N ASP A 187 -3.20 14.18 22.80
CA ASP A 187 -2.59 15.43 22.32
C ASP A 187 -1.57 15.25 21.19
N ILE A 188 -1.54 14.08 20.57
CA ILE A 188 -0.63 13.83 19.44
C ILE A 188 -1.09 14.63 18.22
N GLU A 189 -0.18 15.47 17.70
CA GLU A 189 -0.33 16.21 16.47
C GLU A 189 0.95 16.09 15.67
N THR A 190 0.87 15.47 14.49
CA THR A 190 2.04 15.28 13.63
C THR A 190 1.63 14.97 12.20
N ALA A 191 2.59 15.18 11.31
CA ALA A 191 2.40 14.84 9.90
C ALA A 191 3.72 14.29 9.34
N VAL A 192 3.65 13.12 8.73
CA VAL A 192 4.81 12.39 8.21
C VAL A 192 4.56 11.90 6.79
N LEU A 193 5.64 11.66 6.05
CA LEU A 193 5.59 11.08 4.72
C LEU A 193 6.28 9.71 4.77
N ILE A 194 5.52 8.66 4.47
CA ILE A 194 5.95 7.28 4.62
C ILE A 194 6.05 6.63 3.24
N PRO A 195 7.12 5.89 2.91
CA PRO A 195 7.22 5.19 1.64
C PRO A 195 5.98 4.31 1.39
N ALA A 196 5.24 4.58 0.31
CA ALA A 196 4.00 3.89 -0.01
C ALA A 196 4.21 2.37 -0.23
N ARG A 197 5.36 2.01 -0.81
CA ARG A 197 5.74 0.61 -1.00
C ARG A 197 5.82 -0.13 0.33
N THR A 198 6.50 0.43 1.32
CA THR A 198 6.67 -0.20 2.64
C THR A 198 5.35 -0.34 3.37
N LEU A 199 4.51 0.71 3.39
CA LEU A 199 3.16 0.61 3.97
C LEU A 199 2.30 -0.43 3.26
N SER A 200 2.33 -0.47 1.93
CA SER A 200 1.56 -1.45 1.15
C SER A 200 2.00 -2.89 1.42
N GLU A 201 3.31 -3.13 1.51
CA GLU A 201 3.82 -4.47 1.84
C GLU A 201 3.46 -4.86 3.28
N ALA A 202 3.58 -3.93 4.24
CA ALA A 202 3.12 -4.18 5.60
C ALA A 202 1.62 -4.52 5.63
N ALA A 203 0.78 -3.73 4.97
CA ALA A 203 -0.67 -3.94 4.92
C ALA A 203 -1.07 -5.28 4.29
N LYS A 204 -0.41 -5.69 3.20
CA LYS A 204 -0.67 -6.98 2.53
C LYS A 204 -0.22 -8.19 3.34
N THR A 205 0.76 -8.01 4.20
CA THR A 205 1.38 -9.09 4.96
C THR A 205 0.97 -9.13 6.41
N LEU A 206 -0.02 -8.33 6.81
CA LEU A 206 -0.68 -8.47 8.10
C LEU A 206 -1.21 -9.90 8.21
N GLY A 207 -0.76 -10.62 9.25
CA GLY A 207 -1.20 -11.99 9.47
C GLY A 207 -2.70 -12.07 9.78
N ALA A 208 -3.23 -13.28 9.81
CA ALA A 208 -4.56 -13.57 10.36
C ALA A 208 -4.61 -13.40 11.89
N SER A 209 -3.91 -12.39 12.40
CA SER A 209 -3.84 -12.05 13.82
C SER A 209 -4.98 -11.09 14.15
N ASP A 210 -5.80 -11.44 15.13
CA ASP A 210 -6.82 -10.55 15.70
C ASP A 210 -6.21 -9.39 16.50
N GLN A 211 -4.87 -9.33 16.60
CA GLN A 211 -4.19 -8.26 17.31
C GLN A 211 -4.15 -6.97 16.47
N PRO A 212 -4.40 -5.81 17.10
CA PRO A 212 -4.35 -4.55 16.39
C PRO A 212 -2.95 -4.25 15.84
N VAL A 213 -2.90 -3.48 14.77
CA VAL A 213 -1.65 -2.89 14.27
C VAL A 213 -1.24 -1.76 15.19
N GLN A 214 -0.02 -1.80 15.69
CA GLN A 214 0.60 -0.71 16.44
C GLN A 214 1.49 0.12 15.51
N LEU A 215 1.31 1.42 15.55
CA LEU A 215 2.16 2.39 14.86
C LEU A 215 3.01 3.11 15.89
N SER A 216 4.29 3.24 15.59
CA SER A 216 5.31 3.81 16.48
C SER A 216 6.10 4.87 15.70
N LEU A 217 5.89 6.14 16.01
CA LEU A 217 6.60 7.26 15.39
C LEU A 217 7.78 7.65 16.27
N GLY A 218 8.98 7.58 15.72
CA GLY A 218 10.20 8.08 16.38
C GLY A 218 10.22 9.60 16.49
N SER A 219 11.04 10.11 17.38
CA SER A 219 11.16 11.55 17.68
C SER A 219 11.93 12.36 16.63
N GLY A 220 12.56 11.70 15.65
CA GLY A 220 13.26 12.35 14.54
C GLY A 220 12.29 12.93 13.50
N ALA A 221 12.69 13.99 12.81
CA ALA A 221 11.95 14.57 11.70
C ALA A 221 12.67 14.28 10.37
N GLY A 222 11.92 14.25 9.26
CA GLY A 222 12.49 13.99 7.93
C GLY A 222 13.19 12.64 7.85
N ALA A 223 14.33 12.58 7.17
CA ALA A 223 15.12 11.37 6.96
C ALA A 223 15.62 10.68 8.24
N ASP A 224 15.71 11.42 9.35
CA ASP A 224 16.05 10.85 10.67
C ASP A 224 14.84 10.25 11.38
N GLY A 225 13.64 10.52 10.87
CA GLY A 225 12.41 9.96 11.39
C GLY A 225 12.28 8.47 11.10
N LEU A 226 11.72 7.73 12.04
CA LEU A 226 11.49 6.28 11.94
C LEU A 226 10.05 5.97 12.25
N LEU A 227 9.42 5.16 11.39
CA LEU A 227 8.13 4.53 11.67
C LEU A 227 8.34 3.06 12.00
N GLY A 228 7.78 2.62 13.12
CA GLY A 228 7.61 1.22 13.44
C GLY A 228 6.17 0.76 13.20
N ILE A 229 6.00 -0.42 12.63
CA ILE A 229 4.71 -1.10 12.41
C ILE A 229 4.82 -2.46 13.06
N VAL A 230 3.97 -2.73 14.06
CA VAL A 230 3.99 -3.98 14.81
C VAL A 230 2.61 -4.63 14.75
N ASN A 231 2.57 -5.91 14.36
CA ASN A 231 1.37 -6.74 14.38
C ASN A 231 1.75 -8.18 14.75
N GLY A 232 1.33 -8.61 15.92
CA GLY A 232 1.74 -9.92 16.46
C GLY A 232 3.26 -10.03 16.59
N GLY A 233 3.84 -11.11 16.07
CA GLY A 233 5.29 -11.34 16.06
C GLY A 233 6.07 -10.57 14.99
N ARG A 234 5.39 -9.84 14.12
CA ARG A 234 5.99 -9.11 12.99
C ARG A 234 6.28 -7.67 13.38
N ARG A 235 7.47 -7.21 13.06
CA ARG A 235 7.93 -5.83 13.27
C ARG A 235 8.59 -5.33 12.00
N THR A 236 8.12 -4.20 11.49
CA THR A 236 8.73 -3.49 10.37
C THR A 236 9.12 -2.10 10.84
N THR A 237 10.32 -1.66 10.53
CA THR A 237 10.67 -0.25 10.66
C THR A 237 10.99 0.32 9.28
N THR A 238 10.68 1.59 9.06
CA THR A 238 11.04 2.30 7.83
C THR A 238 11.43 3.73 8.15
N ARG A 239 12.43 4.23 7.41
CA ARG A 239 12.74 5.67 7.43
C ARG A 239 11.59 6.44 6.79
N LEU A 240 11.37 7.65 7.30
CA LEU A 240 10.43 8.60 6.71
C LEU A 240 11.07 9.30 5.51
N LEU A 241 10.24 9.71 4.56
CA LEU A 241 10.70 10.53 3.44
C LEU A 241 10.85 11.99 3.88
N ASP A 242 12.00 12.58 3.59
CA ASP A 242 12.28 13.99 3.83
C ASP A 242 11.94 14.80 2.56
N ALA A 243 10.65 15.07 2.37
CA ALA A 243 10.16 15.79 1.22
C ALA A 243 8.84 16.49 1.54
N GLU A 244 8.59 17.63 0.90
CA GLU A 244 7.35 18.38 1.07
C GLU A 244 6.24 17.79 0.20
N PHE A 245 5.18 17.29 0.83
CA PHE A 245 4.00 16.77 0.14
C PHE A 245 3.11 17.93 -0.38
N PRO A 246 2.52 17.79 -1.57
CA PRO A 246 1.64 18.83 -2.14
C PRO A 246 0.48 19.22 -1.22
N LYS A 247 0.06 20.49 -1.27
CA LYS A 247 -1.10 21.00 -0.52
C LYS A 247 -2.42 20.50 -1.12
N PHE A 248 -2.67 19.20 -0.97
CA PHE A 248 -3.71 18.44 -1.67
C PHE A 248 -5.14 18.92 -1.41
N ARG A 249 -5.42 19.49 -0.22
CA ARG A 249 -6.77 19.99 0.11
C ARG A 249 -7.24 21.09 -0.82
N GLN A 250 -6.32 21.85 -1.41
CA GLN A 250 -6.63 22.91 -2.38
C GLN A 250 -7.09 22.36 -3.74
N LEU A 251 -6.82 21.09 -4.01
CA LEU A 251 -7.23 20.41 -5.25
C LEU A 251 -8.67 19.90 -5.19
N LEU A 252 -9.24 19.75 -4.00
CA LEU A 252 -10.58 19.24 -3.81
C LEU A 252 -11.61 20.32 -4.17
N PRO A 253 -12.56 20.04 -5.08
CA PRO A 253 -13.60 20.98 -5.44
C PRO A 253 -14.52 21.28 -4.25
N LYS A 254 -14.95 22.54 -4.14
CA LYS A 254 -15.92 22.97 -3.12
C LYS A 254 -17.36 22.82 -3.57
N GLU A 255 -17.58 22.79 -4.88
CA GLU A 255 -18.88 22.63 -5.53
C GLU A 255 -18.73 21.83 -6.81
N HIS A 256 -19.83 21.24 -7.28
CA HIS A 256 -19.90 20.49 -8.52
C HIS A 256 -21.02 21.05 -9.42
N THR A 257 -20.79 21.03 -10.74
CA THR A 257 -21.82 21.41 -11.73
C THR A 257 -22.70 20.23 -12.13
N SER A 258 -22.18 19.03 -11.99
CA SER A 258 -22.87 17.80 -12.37
C SER A 258 -22.45 16.63 -11.48
N LEU A 259 -23.36 15.71 -11.26
CA LEU A 259 -23.17 14.46 -10.55
C LEU A 259 -23.57 13.28 -11.43
N ALA A 260 -22.86 12.17 -11.32
CA ALA A 260 -23.23 10.91 -11.97
C ALA A 260 -23.05 9.73 -11.02
N THR A 261 -24.08 8.92 -10.85
CA THR A 261 -24.01 7.72 -10.00
C THR A 261 -24.31 6.49 -10.83
N LEU A 262 -23.41 5.49 -10.79
CA LEU A 262 -23.54 4.24 -11.54
C LEU A 262 -22.85 3.07 -10.86
N ALA A 263 -23.11 1.85 -11.38
CA ALA A 263 -22.53 0.63 -10.84
C ALA A 263 -21.04 0.50 -11.19
N VAL A 264 -20.21 0.28 -10.18
CA VAL A 264 -18.75 0.12 -10.33
C VAL A 264 -18.39 -1.07 -11.22
N ALA A 265 -19.04 -2.21 -11.02
CA ALA A 265 -18.74 -3.42 -11.79
C ALA A 265 -19.01 -3.22 -13.30
N SER A 266 -20.20 -2.70 -13.64
CA SER A 266 -20.59 -2.45 -15.03
C SER A 266 -19.65 -1.45 -15.71
N LEU A 267 -19.31 -0.36 -15.01
CA LEU A 267 -18.38 0.65 -15.52
C LEU A 267 -16.97 0.08 -15.72
N THR A 268 -16.45 -0.66 -14.73
CA THR A 268 -15.12 -1.25 -14.83
C THR A 268 -14.99 -2.22 -16.00
N GLU A 269 -15.98 -3.08 -16.20
CA GLU A 269 -15.98 -4.05 -17.31
C GLU A 269 -16.14 -3.35 -18.67
N ALA A 270 -16.96 -2.30 -18.77
CA ALA A 270 -17.10 -1.50 -19.97
C ALA A 270 -15.80 -0.77 -20.34
N ILE A 271 -15.13 -0.16 -19.34
CA ILE A 271 -13.82 0.49 -19.56
C ILE A 271 -12.80 -0.51 -20.10
N LYS A 272 -12.72 -1.72 -19.52
CA LYS A 272 -11.81 -2.78 -19.99
C LYS A 272 -12.08 -3.16 -21.45
N ARG A 273 -13.34 -3.29 -21.83
CA ARG A 273 -13.71 -3.62 -23.22
C ARG A 273 -13.39 -2.50 -24.18
N VAL A 274 -13.84 -1.29 -23.88
CA VAL A 274 -13.66 -0.12 -24.75
C VAL A 274 -12.18 0.25 -24.90
N ALA A 275 -11.40 0.11 -23.83
CA ALA A 275 -9.96 0.37 -23.83
C ALA A 275 -9.13 -0.59 -24.72
N LEU A 276 -9.70 -1.70 -25.20
CA LEU A 276 -8.98 -2.63 -26.08
C LEU A 276 -8.57 -1.98 -27.43
N VAL A 277 -9.32 -1.01 -27.90
CA VAL A 277 -9.01 -0.25 -29.14
C VAL A 277 -8.23 1.04 -28.86
N ALA A 278 -8.00 1.36 -27.58
CA ALA A 278 -7.18 2.51 -27.23
C ALA A 278 -5.69 2.15 -27.37
N GLU A 279 -4.92 3.01 -28.03
CA GLU A 279 -3.47 2.88 -28.04
C GLU A 279 -2.89 2.97 -26.62
N ARG A 280 -1.68 2.45 -26.42
CA ARG A 280 -1.02 2.54 -25.10
C ARG A 280 -0.90 3.99 -24.66
N GLY A 281 -1.51 4.32 -23.51
CA GLY A 281 -1.55 5.67 -22.95
C GLY A 281 -2.67 6.54 -23.49
N ALA A 282 -3.51 6.01 -24.39
CA ALA A 282 -4.70 6.70 -24.88
C ALA A 282 -5.79 6.77 -23.78
N GLN A 283 -6.72 7.67 -24.00
CA GLN A 283 -7.83 7.98 -23.09
C GLN A 283 -9.09 7.18 -23.44
N VAL A 284 -9.94 7.01 -22.44
CA VAL A 284 -11.36 6.70 -22.63
C VAL A 284 -12.17 7.98 -22.45
N ARG A 285 -13.17 8.16 -23.29
CA ARG A 285 -14.05 9.33 -23.32
C ARG A 285 -15.39 8.94 -22.68
N LEU A 286 -15.86 9.76 -21.78
CA LEU A 286 -17.11 9.61 -21.05
C LEU A 286 -18.01 10.79 -21.42
N GLU A 287 -19.16 10.50 -22.03
CA GLU A 287 -20.19 11.49 -22.38
C GLU A 287 -21.42 11.25 -21.51
N PHE A 288 -21.62 12.13 -20.53
CA PHE A 288 -22.73 12.07 -19.60
C PHE A 288 -23.88 12.97 -20.07
N SER A 289 -25.09 12.45 -20.06
CA SER A 289 -26.33 13.15 -20.34
C SER A 289 -27.48 12.57 -19.55
N GLY A 290 -28.69 13.14 -19.70
CA GLY A 290 -29.91 12.57 -19.12
C GLY A 290 -30.26 11.16 -19.64
N GLU A 291 -29.66 10.70 -20.71
CA GLU A 291 -29.83 9.34 -21.26
C GLU A 291 -28.86 8.31 -20.61
N GLY A 292 -27.88 8.76 -19.85
CA GLY A 292 -26.87 7.93 -19.20
C GLY A 292 -25.45 8.28 -19.59
N LEU A 293 -24.59 7.27 -19.71
CA LEU A 293 -23.17 7.38 -20.06
C LEU A 293 -22.91 6.69 -21.40
N LEU A 294 -22.40 7.43 -22.37
CA LEU A 294 -21.73 6.85 -23.53
C LEU A 294 -20.22 6.81 -23.27
N LEU A 295 -19.66 5.62 -23.20
CA LEU A 295 -18.23 5.38 -23.07
C LEU A 295 -17.64 5.07 -24.46
N SER A 296 -16.54 5.72 -24.85
CA SER A 296 -15.90 5.49 -26.14
C SER A 296 -14.38 5.57 -26.08
N ALA A 297 -13.71 4.91 -27.01
CA ALA A 297 -12.26 5.00 -27.22
C ALA A 297 -11.88 4.68 -28.68
N GLY A 298 -10.64 5.02 -29.03
CA GLY A 298 -10.07 4.76 -30.34
C GLY A 298 -10.35 5.88 -31.34
N GLY A 299 -10.04 5.63 -32.59
CA GLY A 299 -10.17 6.55 -33.71
C GLY A 299 -10.15 5.83 -35.07
N ASP A 300 -10.12 6.59 -36.15
CA ASP A 300 -10.31 6.06 -37.50
C ASP A 300 -9.20 5.07 -37.93
N GLU A 301 -7.99 5.19 -37.42
CA GLU A 301 -6.85 4.33 -37.80
C GLU A 301 -6.72 3.07 -36.92
N ALA A 302 -7.07 3.15 -35.61
CA ALA A 302 -6.84 2.07 -34.66
C ALA A 302 -8.08 1.24 -34.32
N GLY A 303 -9.23 1.62 -34.91
CA GLY A 303 -10.55 1.06 -34.54
C GLY A 303 -11.23 1.86 -33.44
N ARG A 304 -12.56 1.76 -33.37
CA ARG A 304 -13.42 2.50 -32.46
C ARG A 304 -14.31 1.55 -31.68
N ALA A 305 -14.48 1.84 -30.39
CA ALA A 305 -15.42 1.14 -29.52
C ALA A 305 -16.31 2.14 -28.79
N GLU A 306 -17.57 1.78 -28.65
CA GLU A 306 -18.58 2.54 -27.92
C GLU A 306 -19.43 1.58 -27.08
N GLU A 307 -19.80 2.01 -25.89
CA GLU A 307 -20.69 1.26 -25.03
C GLU A 307 -21.58 2.20 -24.20
N TRP A 308 -22.89 1.93 -24.17
CA TRP A 308 -23.86 2.66 -23.36
C TRP A 308 -24.03 2.01 -22.00
N LEU A 309 -24.02 2.83 -20.97
CA LEU A 309 -24.26 2.42 -19.58
C LEU A 309 -25.38 3.25 -18.94
N THR A 310 -26.20 2.62 -18.13
CA THR A 310 -27.14 3.31 -17.28
C THR A 310 -26.39 4.09 -16.21
N ALA A 311 -26.67 5.37 -16.09
CA ALA A 311 -26.15 6.27 -15.07
C ALA A 311 -27.28 7.18 -14.59
N ASP A 312 -27.33 7.41 -13.29
CA ASP A 312 -28.16 8.47 -12.72
C ASP A 312 -27.36 9.77 -12.79
N PHE A 313 -27.70 10.60 -13.79
CA PHE A 313 -26.97 11.83 -14.10
C PHE A 313 -27.83 13.06 -13.81
N ARG A 314 -27.21 14.03 -13.12
CA ARG A 314 -27.83 15.30 -12.74
C ARG A 314 -26.91 16.46 -13.08
N GLY A 315 -27.45 17.54 -13.58
CA GLY A 315 -26.74 18.76 -13.96
C GLY A 315 -26.54 18.88 -15.45
N GLU A 316 -25.61 19.72 -15.87
CA GLU A 316 -25.33 20.00 -17.27
C GLU A 316 -24.58 18.84 -17.96
N PRO A 317 -24.99 18.40 -19.15
CA PRO A 317 -24.28 17.38 -19.91
C PRO A 317 -22.82 17.74 -20.08
N LEU A 318 -21.94 16.74 -19.95
CA LEU A 318 -20.53 16.98 -20.15
C LEU A 318 -19.82 15.79 -20.81
N THR A 319 -18.74 16.11 -21.52
CA THR A 319 -17.81 15.15 -22.07
C THR A 319 -16.45 15.33 -21.40
N ILE A 320 -15.90 14.25 -20.84
CA ILE A 320 -14.64 14.24 -20.15
C ILE A 320 -13.84 12.98 -20.53
N ALA A 321 -12.52 13.04 -20.51
CA ALA A 321 -11.68 11.90 -20.83
C ALA A 321 -10.68 11.60 -19.73
N PHE A 322 -10.40 10.31 -19.50
CA PHE A 322 -9.48 9.85 -18.48
C PHE A 322 -8.53 8.77 -19.01
N ASN A 323 -7.39 8.63 -18.36
CA ASN A 323 -6.56 7.44 -18.48
C ASN A 323 -7.35 6.23 -17.92
N PRO A 324 -7.58 5.17 -18.73
CA PRO A 324 -8.40 4.02 -18.30
C PRO A 324 -7.80 3.27 -17.12
N GLY A 325 -6.46 3.16 -17.03
CA GLY A 325 -5.78 2.50 -15.91
C GLY A 325 -6.01 3.25 -14.59
N TYR A 326 -5.87 4.56 -14.61
CA TYR A 326 -6.12 5.38 -13.41
C TYR A 326 -7.58 5.37 -12.98
N LEU A 327 -8.50 5.34 -13.93
CA LEU A 327 -9.92 5.24 -13.65
C LEU A 327 -10.27 3.88 -13.03
N ILE A 328 -9.76 2.78 -13.57
CA ILE A 328 -9.95 1.42 -13.02
C ILE A 328 -9.34 1.30 -11.62
N ASP A 329 -8.14 1.84 -11.40
CA ASP A 329 -7.49 1.84 -10.08
C ASP A 329 -8.37 2.55 -9.04
N GLY A 330 -8.90 3.73 -9.38
CA GLY A 330 -9.81 4.49 -8.52
C GLY A 330 -11.08 3.73 -8.21
N LEU A 331 -11.74 3.17 -9.23
CA LEU A 331 -12.97 2.37 -9.06
C LEU A 331 -12.74 1.14 -8.17
N SER A 332 -11.61 0.45 -8.33
CA SER A 332 -11.25 -0.71 -7.52
C SER A 332 -11.00 -0.33 -6.06
N ALA A 333 -10.43 0.86 -5.81
CA ALA A 333 -10.12 1.35 -4.48
C ALA A 333 -11.36 1.82 -3.70
N LEU A 334 -12.47 2.16 -4.37
CA LEU A 334 -13.71 2.60 -3.71
C LEU A 334 -14.31 1.55 -2.78
N ARG A 335 -14.15 0.26 -3.10
CA ARG A 335 -14.76 -0.86 -2.36
C ARG A 335 -16.26 -0.69 -2.11
N SER A 336 -16.96 -0.22 -3.13
CA SER A 336 -18.39 0.05 -3.14
C SER A 336 -19.02 -0.52 -4.40
N GLU A 337 -20.29 -0.91 -4.32
CA GLU A 337 -21.04 -1.38 -5.48
C GLU A 337 -21.35 -0.25 -6.47
N ARG A 338 -21.46 0.97 -5.98
CA ARG A 338 -21.79 2.17 -6.78
C ARG A 338 -20.80 3.29 -6.51
N VAL A 339 -20.49 4.04 -7.57
CA VAL A 339 -19.66 5.24 -7.54
C VAL A 339 -20.49 6.47 -7.82
N THR A 340 -20.24 7.56 -7.10
CA THR A 340 -20.69 8.90 -7.47
C THR A 340 -19.49 9.71 -7.97
N PHE A 341 -19.62 10.24 -9.18
CA PHE A 341 -18.72 11.24 -9.76
C PHE A 341 -19.24 12.63 -9.47
N GLY A 342 -18.34 13.53 -9.06
CA GLY A 342 -18.57 14.95 -9.00
C GLY A 342 -17.73 15.68 -10.04
N PHE A 343 -18.36 16.43 -10.92
CA PHE A 343 -17.71 17.19 -11.99
C PHE A 343 -17.82 18.69 -11.77
N THR A 344 -16.84 19.43 -12.27
CA THR A 344 -16.90 20.90 -12.38
C THR A 344 -16.87 21.31 -13.84
N THR A 345 -15.80 21.08 -14.56
CA THR A 345 -15.66 21.32 -15.99
C THR A 345 -14.93 20.15 -16.64
N PRO A 346 -15.00 19.96 -17.98
CA PRO A 346 -14.28 18.90 -18.69
C PRO A 346 -12.75 18.91 -18.53
N SER A 347 -12.18 20.05 -18.14
CA SER A 347 -10.73 20.25 -18.00
C SER A 347 -10.25 20.25 -16.53
N ARG A 348 -11.17 20.13 -15.58
CA ARG A 348 -10.88 20.10 -14.14
C ARG A 348 -10.99 18.68 -13.61
N PRO A 349 -10.29 18.37 -12.48
CA PRO A 349 -10.37 17.06 -11.86
C PRO A 349 -11.80 16.65 -11.52
N ALA A 350 -12.12 15.38 -11.76
CA ALA A 350 -13.33 14.76 -11.26
C ALA A 350 -13.08 14.10 -9.90
N VAL A 351 -14.07 14.14 -9.04
CA VAL A 351 -14.08 13.44 -7.74
C VAL A 351 -14.84 12.13 -7.89
N LEU A 352 -14.31 11.03 -7.39
CA LEU A 352 -14.95 9.74 -7.30
C LEU A 352 -15.04 9.35 -5.82
N LEU A 353 -16.20 8.94 -5.38
CA LEU A 353 -16.42 8.46 -4.02
C LEU A 353 -17.49 7.36 -3.99
N PRO A 354 -17.54 6.56 -2.92
CA PRO A 354 -18.64 5.61 -2.71
C PRO A 354 -19.98 6.31 -2.75
N ALA A 355 -20.94 5.81 -3.53
CA ALA A 355 -22.26 6.41 -3.60
C ALA A 355 -22.95 6.36 -2.24
N ARG A 356 -23.62 7.45 -1.87
CA ARG A 356 -24.45 7.55 -0.68
C ARG A 356 -25.86 7.07 -0.96
N ALA A 357 -26.62 6.77 0.10
CA ALA A 357 -28.03 6.43 -0.02
C ALA A 357 -28.86 7.64 -0.51
N GLU A 358 -28.47 8.84 -0.09
CA GLU A 358 -29.09 10.11 -0.50
C GLU A 358 -28.04 10.99 -1.16
N GLU A 359 -28.33 11.45 -2.37
CA GLU A 359 -27.50 12.41 -3.07
C GLU A 359 -27.85 13.83 -2.62
N PRO A 360 -26.87 14.76 -2.62
CA PRO A 360 -27.13 16.13 -2.19
C PRO A 360 -28.10 16.84 -3.14
N GLU A 361 -28.95 17.66 -2.57
CA GLU A 361 -29.80 18.58 -3.34
C GLU A 361 -28.98 19.74 -3.89
N PRO A 362 -29.34 20.30 -5.05
CA PRO A 362 -28.68 21.45 -5.60
C PRO A 362 -28.81 22.68 -4.70
N LEU A 363 -27.78 23.50 -4.67
CA LEU A 363 -27.77 24.81 -4.04
C LEU A 363 -28.64 25.80 -4.83
N ASP A 364 -28.94 26.97 -4.27
CA ASP A 364 -29.66 28.04 -4.96
C ASP A 364 -29.00 28.49 -6.28
N SER A 365 -27.68 28.28 -6.40
CA SER A 365 -26.89 28.51 -7.62
C SER A 365 -27.13 27.48 -8.72
N GLY A 366 -27.79 26.37 -8.43
CA GLY A 366 -27.93 25.22 -9.31
C GLY A 366 -26.72 24.25 -9.26
N ALA A 367 -25.64 24.61 -8.56
CA ALA A 367 -24.51 23.75 -8.31
C ALA A 367 -24.81 22.77 -7.17
N TYR A 368 -24.03 21.70 -7.07
CA TYR A 368 -24.08 20.75 -5.95
C TYR A 368 -22.97 21.05 -4.95
N PRO A 369 -23.21 20.90 -3.64
CA PRO A 369 -22.20 21.12 -2.63
C PRO A 369 -21.05 20.13 -2.75
N ALA A 370 -19.94 20.41 -2.06
CA ALA A 370 -18.82 19.47 -1.95
C ALA A 370 -19.32 18.10 -1.48
N LEU A 371 -18.86 17.06 -2.16
CA LEU A 371 -19.18 15.69 -1.77
C LEU A 371 -18.25 15.28 -0.62
N GLU A 372 -18.84 14.85 0.48
CA GLU A 372 -18.12 14.41 1.66
C GLU A 372 -18.12 12.89 1.75
N SER A 373 -16.97 12.31 2.02
CA SER A 373 -16.79 10.88 2.27
C SER A 373 -15.49 10.65 3.05
N ASP A 374 -15.42 9.55 3.77
CA ASP A 374 -14.18 9.12 4.41
C ASP A 374 -13.10 8.73 3.39
N TYR A 375 -13.52 8.40 2.15
CA TYR A 375 -12.62 8.13 1.04
C TYR A 375 -13.00 8.95 -0.18
N ILE A 376 -12.02 9.66 -0.73
CA ILE A 376 -12.14 10.46 -1.94
C ILE A 376 -11.00 10.11 -2.88
N TYR A 377 -11.35 9.85 -4.14
CA TYR A 377 -10.39 9.70 -5.23
C TYR A 377 -10.60 10.82 -6.25
N LEU A 378 -9.56 11.62 -6.48
CA LEU A 378 -9.56 12.69 -7.46
C LEU A 378 -8.78 12.24 -8.70
N LEU A 379 -9.36 12.44 -9.88
CA LEU A 379 -8.76 12.04 -11.15
C LEU A 379 -8.66 13.22 -12.12
N MET A 380 -7.43 13.50 -12.57
CA MET A 380 -7.18 14.54 -13.57
C MET A 380 -7.66 14.06 -14.93
N PRO A 381 -8.41 14.89 -15.68
CA PRO A 381 -8.80 14.55 -17.03
C PRO A 381 -7.62 14.65 -18.01
N VAL A 382 -7.68 13.87 -19.07
CA VAL A 382 -6.82 14.02 -20.24
C VAL A 382 -7.46 15.06 -21.16
N ARG A 383 -6.66 15.98 -21.69
CA ARG A 383 -7.18 16.99 -22.63
C ARG A 383 -7.71 16.30 -23.89
N LEU A 384 -8.93 16.58 -24.22
CA LEU A 384 -9.49 16.18 -25.52
C LEU A 384 -8.81 17.00 -26.61
N PRO A 385 -8.39 16.39 -27.74
CA PRO A 385 -8.02 17.17 -28.92
C PRO A 385 -9.23 18.01 -29.34
N GLY A 386 -8.99 19.29 -29.58
CA GLY A 386 -10.00 20.25 -29.98
C GLY A 386 -10.51 19.98 -31.40
#